data_5c2c6c08a815fdc8cf773eb556a54bb2
#
_entry.id   5c2c6c08a815fdc8cf773eb556a54bb2
#
_cell.length_a   1.000
_cell.length_b   1.000
_cell.length_c   1.000
_cell.angle_alpha   90.00
_cell.angle_beta   90.00
_cell.angle_gamma   90.00
#
_symmetry.space_group_name_H-M   'P 1'
#
loop_
_entity.id
_entity.type
_entity.pdbx_description
1 polymer ?
#
loop_
_entity_poly.entity_id
_entity_poly.type
_entity_poly.pdbx_seq_one_letter_code
_entity_poly.pdbx_strand_id
1 'polypeptide(L)'
;MRLQGKVAIVTGAGGGIGAAICRRFAAEGAALIGVDIDAAALASMATSVRAAGGRVATLVADVAEEATAEAAVACARREFGGLHVLVSNAVCDLPLAPLTRLTLADWRRTMAVNLDGAFLFCKHAIPAMEAGGGGSIILIASQLGRVARAGRPWYCAAKGALIQLAKAMALDHAGQNIRVNSLSPGPVETARYLRNFDTLDAARASHHTLVGRLGTPDEIAAGAVYLAGEESTFMTGADLLIDGGYTAV
;
A
#
# COMPACT_ATOMS: atom_id res chain seq x y z
N MET A 1 14.21 9.89 14.12
CA MET A 1 13.00 9.12 13.77
C MET A 1 12.06 10.01 13.00
N ARG A 2 11.86 9.71 11.72
CA ARG A 2 11.13 10.55 10.75
C ARG A 2 9.61 10.53 10.97
N LEU A 3 9.08 9.51 11.66
CA LEU A 3 7.65 9.31 11.91
C LEU A 3 7.33 9.30 13.42
N GLN A 4 8.18 9.91 14.24
CA GLN A 4 7.98 9.98 15.69
C GLN A 4 6.61 10.61 16.01
N GLY A 5 5.81 9.92 16.82
CA GLY A 5 4.48 10.37 17.24
C GLY A 5 3.38 10.22 16.18
N LYS A 6 3.69 9.79 14.96
CA LYS A 6 2.67 9.52 13.93
C LYS A 6 1.96 8.18 14.22
N VAL A 7 0.70 8.11 13.87
CA VAL A 7 -0.12 6.87 13.88
C VAL A 7 -0.44 6.52 12.44
N ALA A 8 -0.16 5.29 12.04
CA ALA A 8 -0.36 4.85 10.66
C ALA A 8 -1.25 3.60 10.58
N ILE A 9 -2.17 3.58 9.62
CA ILE A 9 -2.88 2.37 9.18
C ILE A 9 -2.17 1.84 7.94
N VAL A 10 -1.89 0.52 7.90
CA VAL A 10 -1.33 -0.18 6.75
C VAL A 10 -2.21 -1.36 6.41
N THR A 11 -2.78 -1.41 5.20
CA THR A 11 -3.55 -2.56 4.71
C THR A 11 -2.66 -3.53 3.95
N GLY A 12 -2.99 -4.84 3.96
CA GLY A 12 -2.11 -5.87 3.44
C GLY A 12 -0.80 -5.94 4.24
N ALA A 13 -0.91 -5.74 5.57
CA ALA A 13 0.23 -5.55 6.47
C ALA A 13 1.01 -6.85 6.76
N GLY A 14 0.42 -8.01 6.50
CA GLY A 14 1.03 -9.32 6.79
C GLY A 14 2.12 -9.73 5.81
N GLY A 15 2.12 -9.21 4.58
CA GLY A 15 2.99 -9.72 3.54
C GLY A 15 3.79 -8.68 2.76
N GLY A 16 4.92 -9.14 2.18
CA GLY A 16 5.67 -8.42 1.18
C GLY A 16 5.99 -6.96 1.53
N ILE A 17 5.51 -6.06 0.68
CA ILE A 17 5.71 -4.62 0.82
C ILE A 17 5.03 -4.09 2.10
N GLY A 18 3.80 -4.53 2.42
CA GLY A 18 3.07 -4.05 3.60
C GLY A 18 3.80 -4.35 4.91
N ALA A 19 4.33 -5.57 5.06
CA ALA A 19 5.11 -5.94 6.24
C ALA A 19 6.44 -5.16 6.34
N ALA A 20 7.11 -4.90 5.22
CA ALA A 20 8.32 -4.06 5.19
C ALA A 20 8.00 -2.61 5.59
N ILE A 21 6.89 -2.05 5.10
CA ILE A 21 6.42 -0.72 5.49
C ILE A 21 6.14 -0.68 7.00
N CYS A 22 5.43 -1.67 7.55
CA CYS A 22 5.16 -1.73 8.99
C CYS A 22 6.46 -1.73 9.81
N ARG A 23 7.41 -2.60 9.49
CA ARG A 23 8.70 -2.65 10.19
C ARG A 23 9.44 -1.31 10.09
N ARG A 24 9.52 -0.73 8.90
CA ARG A 24 10.23 0.52 8.68
C ARG A 24 9.55 1.71 9.37
N PHE A 25 8.23 1.80 9.32
CA PHE A 25 7.47 2.85 10.01
C PHE A 25 7.66 2.77 11.53
N ALA A 26 7.61 1.55 12.11
CA ALA A 26 7.88 1.34 13.53
C ALA A 26 9.31 1.76 13.91
N ALA A 27 10.30 1.41 13.11
CA ALA A 27 11.71 1.82 13.32
C ALA A 27 11.88 3.34 13.23
N GLU A 28 11.01 4.04 12.48
CA GLU A 28 10.98 5.50 12.40
C GLU A 28 10.06 6.14 13.48
N GLY A 29 9.55 5.36 14.43
CA GLY A 29 8.83 5.85 15.61
C GLY A 29 7.30 5.94 15.48
N ALA A 30 6.71 5.43 14.40
CA ALA A 30 5.26 5.38 14.24
C ALA A 30 4.61 4.28 15.10
N ALA A 31 3.38 4.54 15.55
CA ALA A 31 2.47 3.51 16.04
C ALA A 31 1.60 2.99 14.87
N LEU A 32 1.28 1.69 14.86
CA LEU A 32 0.72 1.04 13.70
C LEU A 32 -0.61 0.36 13.99
N ILE A 33 -1.54 0.46 13.03
CA ILE A 33 -2.67 -0.45 12.87
C ILE A 33 -2.39 -1.27 11.61
N GLY A 34 -2.07 -2.55 11.77
CA GLY A 34 -1.93 -3.48 10.66
C GLY A 34 -3.26 -4.16 10.35
N VAL A 35 -3.69 -4.13 9.10
CA VAL A 35 -4.91 -4.80 8.62
C VAL A 35 -4.53 -5.82 7.56
N ASP A 36 -4.95 -7.07 7.72
CA ASP A 36 -4.77 -8.13 6.73
C ASP A 36 -5.84 -9.21 6.91
N ILE A 37 -6.15 -9.92 5.85
CA ILE A 37 -7.05 -11.08 5.89
C ILE A 37 -6.32 -12.36 6.37
N ASP A 38 -5.00 -12.42 6.19
CA ASP A 38 -4.14 -13.53 6.64
C ASP A 38 -3.70 -13.31 8.10
N ALA A 39 -4.39 -13.97 9.01
CA ALA A 39 -4.13 -13.88 10.45
C ALA A 39 -2.70 -14.29 10.84
N ALA A 40 -2.15 -15.34 10.20
CA ALA A 40 -0.83 -15.85 10.53
C ALA A 40 0.29 -14.89 10.07
N ALA A 41 0.19 -14.39 8.84
CA ALA A 41 1.12 -13.41 8.31
C ALA A 41 1.07 -12.10 9.11
N LEU A 42 -0.13 -11.64 9.48
CA LEU A 42 -0.34 -10.45 10.29
C LEU A 42 0.27 -10.60 11.70
N ALA A 43 0.08 -11.75 12.34
CA ALA A 43 0.65 -12.05 13.66
C ALA A 43 2.20 -12.08 13.60
N SER A 44 2.78 -12.66 12.56
CA SER A 44 4.22 -12.69 12.33
C SER A 44 4.81 -11.28 12.19
N MET A 45 4.18 -10.43 11.37
CA MET A 45 4.56 -9.02 11.24
C MET A 45 4.51 -8.30 12.58
N ALA A 46 3.40 -8.46 13.33
CA ALA A 46 3.22 -7.80 14.61
C ALA A 46 4.25 -8.25 15.65
N THR A 47 4.60 -9.54 15.68
CA THR A 47 5.65 -10.08 16.54
C THR A 47 7.00 -9.44 16.21
N SER A 48 7.34 -9.33 14.93
CA SER A 48 8.58 -8.68 14.47
C SER A 48 8.66 -7.20 14.89
N VAL A 49 7.55 -6.46 14.74
CA VAL A 49 7.48 -5.04 15.13
C VAL A 49 7.64 -4.87 16.64
N ARG A 50 6.95 -5.69 17.45
CA ARG A 50 7.03 -5.63 18.92
C ARG A 50 8.42 -6.03 19.43
N ALA A 51 9.04 -7.05 18.84
CA ALA A 51 10.40 -7.48 19.19
C ALA A 51 11.45 -6.38 18.97
N ALA A 52 11.20 -5.48 18.00
CA ALA A 52 12.02 -4.30 17.74
C ALA A 52 11.62 -3.06 18.60
N GLY A 53 10.72 -3.22 19.59
CA GLY A 53 10.25 -2.14 20.46
C GLY A 53 9.17 -1.25 19.85
N GLY A 54 8.63 -1.60 18.68
CA GLY A 54 7.57 -0.86 18.03
C GLY A 54 6.19 -1.10 18.63
N ARG A 55 5.27 -0.18 18.41
CA ARG A 55 3.87 -0.26 18.85
C ARG A 55 2.97 -0.65 17.69
N VAL A 56 2.24 -1.75 17.82
CA VAL A 56 1.31 -2.23 16.79
C VAL A 56 0.07 -2.90 17.37
N ALA A 57 -1.08 -2.50 16.87
CA ALA A 57 -2.35 -3.24 16.98
C ALA A 57 -2.70 -3.85 15.62
N THR A 58 -3.48 -4.92 15.61
CA THR A 58 -3.79 -5.69 14.40
C THR A 58 -5.29 -5.93 14.28
N LEU A 59 -5.78 -5.93 13.04
CA LEU A 59 -7.16 -6.26 12.69
C LEU A 59 -7.16 -7.30 11.56
N VAL A 60 -7.62 -8.52 11.86
CA VAL A 60 -7.81 -9.56 10.84
C VAL A 60 -9.16 -9.34 10.17
N ALA A 61 -9.15 -8.82 8.94
CA ALA A 61 -10.37 -8.47 8.23
C ALA A 61 -10.14 -8.27 6.73
N ASP A 62 -11.22 -8.33 5.94
CA ASP A 62 -11.22 -8.05 4.51
C ASP A 62 -11.37 -6.54 4.27
N VAL A 63 -10.44 -5.96 3.51
CA VAL A 63 -10.47 -4.52 3.16
C VAL A 63 -11.62 -4.14 2.24
N ALA A 64 -12.27 -5.09 1.57
CA ALA A 64 -13.43 -4.87 0.73
C ALA A 64 -14.72 -4.59 1.53
N GLU A 65 -14.68 -4.81 2.85
CA GLU A 65 -15.81 -4.55 3.74
C GLU A 65 -15.68 -3.16 4.37
N GLU A 66 -16.69 -2.31 4.25
CA GLU A 66 -16.66 -0.93 4.79
C GLU A 66 -16.45 -0.90 6.30
N ALA A 67 -17.08 -1.83 7.02
CA ALA A 67 -16.91 -1.97 8.47
C ALA A 67 -15.46 -2.20 8.89
N THR A 68 -14.61 -2.77 8.02
CA THR A 68 -13.17 -2.94 8.28
C THR A 68 -12.46 -1.59 8.34
N ALA A 69 -12.77 -0.67 7.42
CA ALA A 69 -12.18 0.66 7.40
C ALA A 69 -12.61 1.46 8.64
N GLU A 70 -13.89 1.41 9.01
CA GLU A 70 -14.42 2.03 10.23
C GLU A 70 -13.73 1.51 11.48
N ALA A 71 -13.63 0.18 11.62
CA ALA A 71 -12.98 -0.47 12.76
C ALA A 71 -11.49 -0.12 12.87
N ALA A 72 -10.77 -0.04 11.74
CA ALA A 72 -9.36 0.32 11.71
C ALA A 72 -9.12 1.76 12.18
N VAL A 73 -9.94 2.71 11.71
CA VAL A 73 -9.86 4.12 12.13
C VAL A 73 -10.24 4.27 13.61
N ALA A 74 -11.30 3.61 14.05
CA ALA A 74 -11.69 3.59 15.47
C ALA A 74 -10.58 3.01 16.35
N CYS A 75 -9.92 1.93 15.91
CA CYS A 75 -8.79 1.33 16.60
C CYS A 75 -7.61 2.30 16.71
N ALA A 76 -7.25 3.01 15.62
CA ALA A 76 -6.18 4.00 15.62
C ALA A 76 -6.42 5.11 16.65
N ARG A 77 -7.63 5.62 16.70
CA ARG A 77 -8.04 6.66 17.68
C ARG A 77 -8.03 6.14 19.12
N ARG A 78 -8.55 4.95 19.36
CA ARG A 78 -8.65 4.34 20.71
C ARG A 78 -7.27 3.97 21.26
N GLU A 79 -6.43 3.30 20.48
CA GLU A 79 -5.16 2.75 20.95
C GLU A 79 -4.02 3.79 20.95
N PHE A 80 -4.06 4.76 20.02
CA PHE A 80 -2.94 5.66 19.79
C PHE A 80 -3.33 7.15 19.71
N GLY A 81 -4.59 7.49 19.89
CA GLY A 81 -5.07 8.87 20.04
C GLY A 81 -5.36 9.62 18.73
N GLY A 82 -5.12 9.04 17.54
CA GLY A 82 -5.35 9.73 16.27
C GLY A 82 -4.97 8.91 15.05
N LEU A 83 -4.99 9.56 13.88
CA LEU A 83 -4.55 8.98 12.61
C LEU A 83 -3.83 10.04 11.78
N HIS A 84 -2.61 9.73 11.34
CA HIS A 84 -1.75 10.68 10.60
C HIS A 84 -1.33 10.15 9.23
N VAL A 85 -1.27 8.82 9.06
CA VAL A 85 -0.84 8.18 7.80
C VAL A 85 -1.77 7.02 7.45
N LEU A 86 -2.18 6.93 6.18
CA LEU A 86 -2.82 5.76 5.61
C LEU A 86 -1.97 5.21 4.48
N VAL A 87 -1.63 3.91 4.54
CA VAL A 87 -1.02 3.18 3.43
C VAL A 87 -2.02 2.13 2.94
N SER A 88 -2.66 2.38 1.81
CA SER A 88 -3.53 1.42 1.14
C SER A 88 -2.69 0.51 0.25
N ASN A 89 -2.39 -0.70 0.74
CA ASN A 89 -1.47 -1.64 0.09
C ASN A 89 -2.09 -3.01 -0.19
N ALA A 90 -3.21 -3.37 0.42
CA ALA A 90 -3.87 -4.66 0.19
C ALA A 90 -4.10 -4.93 -1.30
N VAL A 91 -3.92 -6.18 -1.71
CA VAL A 91 -4.05 -6.59 -3.11
C VAL A 91 -4.62 -8.01 -3.22
N CYS A 92 -5.62 -8.18 -4.07
CA CYS A 92 -6.08 -9.47 -4.58
C CYS A 92 -5.41 -9.72 -5.94
N ASP A 93 -4.86 -10.89 -6.15
CA ASP A 93 -4.16 -11.30 -7.38
C ASP A 93 -4.90 -12.47 -8.04
N LEU A 94 -4.81 -12.55 -9.35
CA LEU A 94 -5.35 -13.64 -10.17
C LEU A 94 -4.26 -14.21 -11.04
N PRO A 95 -4.40 -15.47 -11.52
CA PRO A 95 -3.57 -16.02 -12.58
C PRO A 95 -3.58 -15.11 -13.82
N LEU A 96 -2.50 -15.16 -14.59
CA LEU A 96 -2.40 -14.42 -15.86
C LEU A 96 -3.49 -14.89 -16.83
N ALA A 97 -4.32 -13.97 -17.31
CA ALA A 97 -5.37 -14.25 -18.27
C ALA A 97 -5.69 -13.04 -19.13
N PRO A 98 -5.95 -13.21 -20.44
CA PRO A 98 -6.48 -12.15 -21.27
C PRO A 98 -7.89 -11.77 -20.81
N LEU A 99 -8.34 -10.55 -21.11
CA LEU A 99 -9.63 -10.03 -20.67
C LEU A 99 -10.80 -10.97 -21.00
N THR A 100 -10.77 -11.61 -22.16
CA THR A 100 -11.82 -12.52 -22.62
C THR A 100 -11.98 -13.81 -21.80
N ARG A 101 -11.00 -14.13 -20.94
CA ARG A 101 -11.04 -15.30 -20.03
C ARG A 101 -11.32 -14.95 -18.57
N LEU A 102 -11.42 -13.66 -18.25
CA LEU A 102 -11.79 -13.24 -16.90
C LEU A 102 -13.29 -13.38 -16.71
N THR A 103 -13.72 -13.98 -15.60
CA THR A 103 -15.11 -13.95 -15.20
C THR A 103 -15.48 -12.58 -14.62
N LEU A 104 -16.74 -12.19 -14.69
CA LEU A 104 -17.23 -10.98 -14.04
C LEU A 104 -17.05 -11.04 -12.51
N ALA A 105 -17.13 -12.23 -11.92
CA ALA A 105 -16.89 -12.45 -10.49
C ALA A 105 -15.43 -12.15 -10.11
N ASP A 106 -14.47 -12.66 -10.88
CA ASP A 106 -13.04 -12.38 -10.66
C ASP A 106 -12.73 -10.88 -10.82
N TRP A 107 -13.28 -10.26 -11.88
CA TRP A 107 -13.16 -8.81 -12.08
C TRP A 107 -13.68 -8.04 -10.87
N ARG A 108 -14.91 -8.31 -10.43
CA ARG A 108 -15.52 -7.65 -9.28
C ARG A 108 -14.73 -7.86 -8.00
N ARG A 109 -14.28 -9.10 -7.74
CA ARG A 109 -13.48 -9.40 -6.54
C ARG A 109 -12.17 -8.63 -6.53
N THR A 110 -11.46 -8.57 -7.66
CA THR A 110 -10.21 -7.83 -7.74
C THR A 110 -10.41 -6.32 -7.61
N MET A 111 -11.47 -5.75 -8.20
CA MET A 111 -11.79 -4.33 -8.03
C MET A 111 -12.17 -4.02 -6.58
N ALA A 112 -12.99 -4.86 -5.94
CA ALA A 112 -13.39 -4.68 -4.55
C ALA A 112 -12.20 -4.57 -3.59
N VAL A 113 -11.16 -5.42 -3.77
CA VAL A 113 -9.96 -5.36 -2.91
C VAL A 113 -9.00 -4.26 -3.35
N ASN A 114 -8.70 -4.18 -4.67
CA ASN A 114 -7.59 -3.37 -5.17
C ASN A 114 -7.94 -1.89 -5.34
N LEU A 115 -9.23 -1.56 -5.46
CA LEU A 115 -9.70 -0.19 -5.68
C LEU A 115 -10.74 0.24 -4.64
N ASP A 116 -11.84 -0.52 -4.47
CA ASP A 116 -12.91 -0.11 -3.54
C ASP A 116 -12.39 -0.13 -2.10
N GLY A 117 -11.54 -1.09 -1.72
CA GLY A 117 -10.87 -1.09 -0.42
C GLY A 117 -10.05 0.19 -0.15
N ALA A 118 -9.32 0.68 -1.15
CA ALA A 118 -8.60 1.95 -1.03
C ALA A 118 -9.57 3.12 -0.83
N PHE A 119 -10.65 3.17 -1.61
CA PHE A 119 -11.72 4.17 -1.45
C PHE A 119 -12.32 4.14 -0.04
N LEU A 120 -12.71 2.95 0.46
CA LEU A 120 -13.33 2.80 1.78
C LEU A 120 -12.41 3.29 2.90
N PHE A 121 -11.13 2.88 2.87
CA PHE A 121 -10.17 3.35 3.86
C PHE A 121 -9.93 4.86 3.77
N CYS A 122 -9.83 5.44 2.58
CA CYS A 122 -9.70 6.89 2.43
C CYS A 122 -10.93 7.64 2.94
N LYS A 123 -12.15 7.17 2.62
CA LYS A 123 -13.42 7.74 3.06
C LYS A 123 -13.49 7.91 4.58
N HIS A 124 -13.04 6.90 5.33
CA HIS A 124 -13.08 6.92 6.79
C HIS A 124 -11.83 7.54 7.44
N ALA A 125 -10.67 7.48 6.78
CA ALA A 125 -9.43 8.08 7.30
C ALA A 125 -9.41 9.62 7.18
N ILE A 126 -9.91 10.17 6.09
CA ILE A 126 -9.88 11.62 5.82
C ILE A 126 -10.52 12.46 6.94
N PRO A 127 -11.75 12.17 7.42
CA PRO A 127 -12.33 12.93 8.52
C PRO A 127 -11.52 12.82 9.83
N ALA A 128 -10.89 11.66 10.08
CA ALA A 128 -10.06 11.47 11.26
C ALA A 128 -8.74 12.24 11.16
N MET A 129 -8.13 12.31 9.98
CA MET A 129 -6.93 13.10 9.70
C MET A 129 -7.23 14.61 9.78
N GLU A 130 -8.32 15.07 9.20
CA GLU A 130 -8.76 16.46 9.25
C GLU A 130 -8.94 16.93 10.70
N ALA A 131 -9.62 16.13 11.53
CA ALA A 131 -9.79 16.41 12.96
C ALA A 131 -8.45 16.43 13.73
N GLY A 132 -7.42 15.74 13.22
CA GLY A 132 -6.04 15.73 13.75
C GLY A 132 -5.13 16.82 13.19
N GLY A 133 -5.65 17.70 12.31
CA GLY A 133 -4.86 18.79 11.70
C GLY A 133 -4.15 18.44 10.41
N GLY A 134 -4.44 17.29 9.81
CA GLY A 134 -3.91 16.87 8.52
C GLY A 134 -3.33 15.45 8.51
N GLY A 135 -2.76 15.04 7.37
CA GLY A 135 -2.21 13.70 7.22
C GLY A 135 -1.56 13.41 5.87
N SER A 136 -1.12 12.17 5.72
CA SER A 136 -0.58 11.66 4.45
C SER A 136 -1.24 10.34 4.05
N ILE A 137 -1.79 10.29 2.86
CA ILE A 137 -2.38 9.08 2.25
C ILE A 137 -1.46 8.59 1.14
N ILE A 138 -1.11 7.31 1.19
CA ILE A 138 -0.22 6.64 0.24
C ILE A 138 -0.98 5.47 -0.38
N LEU A 139 -1.30 5.58 -1.66
CA LEU A 139 -1.91 4.50 -2.42
C LEU A 139 -0.81 3.67 -3.10
N ILE A 140 -0.64 2.41 -2.71
CA ILE A 140 0.32 1.52 -3.38
C ILE A 140 -0.26 1.10 -4.73
N ALA A 141 0.15 1.85 -5.75
CA ALA A 141 -0.19 1.58 -7.14
C ALA A 141 0.77 0.54 -7.76
N SER A 142 1.30 0.78 -8.93
CA SER A 142 2.30 -0.05 -9.63
C SER A 142 2.80 0.67 -10.88
N GLN A 143 4.01 0.34 -11.34
CA GLN A 143 4.44 0.66 -12.70
C GLN A 143 3.41 0.23 -13.76
N LEU A 144 2.67 -0.89 -13.50
CA LEU A 144 1.61 -1.36 -14.39
C LEU A 144 0.32 -0.52 -14.34
N GLY A 145 0.27 0.52 -13.55
CA GLY A 145 -0.70 1.61 -13.66
C GLY A 145 -0.33 2.66 -14.70
N ARG A 146 0.94 2.68 -15.15
CA ARG A 146 1.48 3.59 -16.20
C ARG A 146 1.68 2.89 -17.53
N VAL A 147 2.12 1.62 -17.49
CA VAL A 147 2.31 0.76 -18.65
C VAL A 147 1.51 -0.52 -18.52
N ALA A 148 1.36 -1.29 -19.58
CA ALA A 148 0.60 -2.52 -19.55
C ALA A 148 1.49 -3.76 -19.59
N ARG A 149 0.96 -4.89 -19.09
CA ARG A 149 1.53 -6.22 -19.24
C ARG A 149 0.45 -7.19 -19.69
N ALA A 150 0.76 -8.02 -20.68
CA ALA A 150 -0.15 -9.06 -21.14
C ALA A 150 -0.62 -9.96 -19.99
N GLY A 151 -1.89 -10.34 -20.01
CA GLY A 151 -2.51 -11.21 -19.02
C GLY A 151 -2.84 -10.55 -17.67
N ARG A 152 -2.71 -9.20 -17.54
CA ARG A 152 -3.03 -8.48 -16.29
C ARG A 152 -3.98 -7.29 -16.48
N PRO A 153 -5.03 -7.38 -17.30
CA PRO A 153 -5.89 -6.22 -17.58
C PRO A 153 -6.57 -5.67 -16.33
N TRP A 154 -7.05 -6.54 -15.44
CA TRP A 154 -7.66 -6.18 -14.16
C TRP A 154 -6.69 -5.41 -13.24
N TYR A 155 -5.42 -5.84 -13.20
CA TYR A 155 -4.41 -5.22 -12.35
C TYR A 155 -4.00 -3.83 -12.88
N CYS A 156 -3.73 -3.73 -14.19
CA CYS A 156 -3.41 -2.47 -14.84
C CYS A 156 -4.55 -1.45 -14.65
N ALA A 157 -5.80 -1.88 -14.83
CA ALA A 157 -6.97 -1.02 -14.62
C ALA A 157 -7.06 -0.50 -13.18
N ALA A 158 -6.99 -1.40 -12.18
CA ALA A 158 -7.04 -1.01 -10.77
C ALA A 158 -5.89 -0.09 -10.37
N LYS A 159 -4.65 -0.41 -10.80
CA LYS A 159 -3.46 0.38 -10.43
C LYS A 159 -3.40 1.73 -11.16
N GLY A 160 -3.88 1.81 -12.39
CA GLY A 160 -4.09 3.09 -13.10
C GLY A 160 -5.16 3.96 -12.42
N ALA A 161 -6.25 3.35 -11.98
CA ALA A 161 -7.29 4.03 -11.23
C ALA A 161 -6.77 4.62 -9.90
N LEU A 162 -5.91 3.91 -9.16
CA LEU A 162 -5.30 4.42 -7.92
C LEU A 162 -4.41 5.65 -8.17
N ILE A 163 -3.64 5.68 -9.27
CA ILE A 163 -2.82 6.84 -9.63
C ILE A 163 -3.71 8.06 -9.90
N GLN A 164 -4.81 7.88 -10.60
CA GLN A 164 -5.72 8.98 -10.90
C GLN A 164 -6.55 9.39 -9.68
N LEU A 165 -6.96 8.43 -8.82
CA LEU A 165 -7.66 8.68 -7.57
C LEU A 165 -6.81 9.52 -6.61
N ALA A 166 -5.51 9.25 -6.52
CA ALA A 166 -4.59 10.06 -5.70
C ALA A 166 -4.59 11.53 -6.12
N LYS A 167 -4.62 11.83 -7.42
CA LYS A 167 -4.68 13.20 -7.93
C LYS A 167 -6.00 13.89 -7.59
N ALA A 168 -7.12 13.20 -7.79
CA ALA A 168 -8.44 13.74 -7.47
C ALA A 168 -8.57 14.07 -5.99
N MET A 169 -8.22 13.12 -5.11
CA MET A 169 -8.26 13.35 -3.66
C MET A 169 -7.26 14.43 -3.19
N ALA A 170 -6.11 14.57 -3.84
CA ALA A 170 -5.17 15.64 -3.54
C ALA A 170 -5.78 17.03 -3.78
N LEU A 171 -6.55 17.20 -4.86
CA LEU A 171 -7.28 18.43 -5.15
C LEU A 171 -8.37 18.71 -4.11
N ASP A 172 -9.13 17.68 -3.74
CA ASP A 172 -10.27 17.82 -2.83
C ASP A 172 -9.84 18.14 -1.39
N HIS A 173 -8.68 17.62 -0.95
CA HIS A 173 -8.29 17.60 0.47
C HIS A 173 -7.03 18.41 0.81
N ALA A 174 -6.44 19.13 -0.15
CA ALA A 174 -5.27 20.00 0.11
C ALA A 174 -5.56 21.09 1.15
N GLY A 175 -6.76 21.66 1.10
CA GLY A 175 -7.20 22.69 2.08
C GLY A 175 -7.34 22.18 3.51
N GLN A 176 -7.39 20.86 3.72
CA GLN A 176 -7.46 20.18 5.02
C GLN A 176 -6.08 19.74 5.52
N ASN A 177 -4.99 20.18 4.87
CA ASN A 177 -3.62 19.76 5.15
C ASN A 177 -3.42 18.23 5.00
N ILE A 178 -4.14 17.60 4.05
CA ILE A 178 -4.02 16.17 3.73
C ILE A 178 -3.33 16.03 2.38
N ARG A 179 -2.17 15.38 2.38
CA ARG A 179 -1.44 15.04 1.16
C ARG A 179 -1.85 13.65 0.69
N VAL A 180 -2.10 13.49 -0.59
CA VAL A 180 -2.44 12.20 -1.18
C VAL A 180 -1.52 11.93 -2.36
N ASN A 181 -0.77 10.82 -2.29
CA ASN A 181 0.15 10.43 -3.34
C ASN A 181 0.00 8.93 -3.65
N SER A 182 0.32 8.54 -4.87
CA SER A 182 0.54 7.13 -5.18
C SER A 182 2.04 6.80 -5.08
N LEU A 183 2.32 5.55 -4.72
CA LEU A 183 3.64 4.94 -4.78
C LEU A 183 3.55 3.76 -5.73
N SER A 184 4.33 3.78 -6.80
CA SER A 184 4.28 2.81 -7.90
C SER A 184 5.54 1.94 -7.93
N PRO A 185 5.52 0.76 -7.27
CA PRO A 185 6.62 -0.19 -7.32
C PRO A 185 6.78 -0.83 -8.69
N GLY A 186 8.03 -1.15 -9.04
CA GLY A 186 8.40 -2.08 -10.08
C GLY A 186 8.22 -3.56 -9.70
N PRO A 187 8.94 -4.48 -10.35
CA PRO A 187 8.99 -5.88 -9.95
C PRO A 187 9.80 -6.00 -8.65
N VAL A 188 9.12 -6.40 -7.56
CA VAL A 188 9.70 -6.51 -6.22
C VAL A 188 9.71 -7.95 -5.76
N GLU A 189 10.83 -8.41 -5.17
CA GLU A 189 11.02 -9.76 -4.63
C GLU A 189 10.11 -9.97 -3.40
N THR A 190 8.90 -10.44 -3.64
CA THR A 190 7.90 -10.78 -2.63
C THR A 190 7.37 -12.19 -2.87
N ALA A 191 6.85 -12.86 -1.84
CA ALA A 191 6.26 -14.18 -2.00
C ALA A 191 5.15 -14.18 -3.07
N ARG A 192 4.37 -13.09 -3.20
CA ARG A 192 3.37 -12.93 -4.26
C ARG A 192 3.98 -12.89 -5.66
N TYR A 193 5.10 -12.18 -5.85
CA TYR A 193 5.77 -12.12 -7.14
C TYR A 193 6.40 -13.46 -7.51
N LEU A 194 7.08 -14.09 -6.53
CA LEU A 194 7.81 -15.35 -6.71
C LEU A 194 6.88 -16.52 -7.06
N ARG A 195 5.63 -16.52 -6.61
CA ARG A 195 4.65 -17.58 -6.97
C ARG A 195 4.36 -17.71 -8.46
N ASN A 196 4.75 -16.74 -9.28
CA ASN A 196 4.59 -16.81 -10.74
C ASN A 196 5.74 -17.55 -11.45
N PHE A 197 6.71 -18.08 -10.71
CA PHE A 197 7.92 -18.70 -11.24
C PHE A 197 8.25 -19.98 -10.50
N ASP A 198 8.83 -20.95 -11.20
CA ASP A 198 9.20 -22.25 -10.64
C ASP A 198 10.43 -22.16 -9.71
N THR A 199 11.32 -21.17 -9.95
CA THR A 199 12.53 -20.96 -9.16
C THR A 199 12.77 -19.48 -8.89
N LEU A 200 13.53 -19.19 -7.83
CA LEU A 200 13.97 -17.83 -7.52
C LEU A 200 14.83 -17.22 -8.63
N ASP A 201 15.68 -18.03 -9.24
CA ASP A 201 16.56 -17.57 -10.33
C ASP A 201 15.74 -17.23 -11.59
N ALA A 202 14.72 -18.00 -11.92
CA ALA A 202 13.77 -17.68 -12.99
C ALA A 202 13.04 -16.37 -12.71
N ALA A 203 12.61 -16.14 -11.46
CA ALA A 203 11.98 -14.88 -11.06
C ALA A 203 12.94 -13.69 -11.18
N ARG A 204 14.18 -13.86 -10.74
CA ARG A 204 15.22 -12.83 -10.84
C ARG A 204 15.60 -12.55 -12.30
N ALA A 205 15.71 -13.57 -13.14
CA ALA A 205 15.98 -13.39 -14.57
C ALA A 205 14.83 -12.73 -15.35
N SER A 206 13.60 -12.75 -14.81
CA SER A 206 12.41 -12.20 -15.45
C SER A 206 12.28 -10.68 -15.30
N HIS A 207 13.20 -10.00 -14.56
CA HIS A 207 13.17 -8.55 -14.46
C HIS A 207 13.47 -7.89 -15.81
N HIS A 208 12.85 -6.75 -16.07
CA HIS A 208 13.14 -5.89 -17.20
C HIS A 208 13.54 -4.50 -16.69
N THR A 209 14.30 -4.47 -15.58
CA THR A 209 14.74 -3.23 -14.95
C THR A 209 16.12 -2.83 -15.45
N LEU A 210 16.38 -1.52 -15.60
CA LEU A 210 17.70 -1.00 -15.98
C LEU A 210 18.77 -1.27 -14.91
N VAL A 211 18.35 -1.36 -13.64
CA VAL A 211 19.26 -1.70 -12.51
C VAL A 211 19.65 -3.17 -12.46
N GLY A 212 19.14 -4.01 -13.34
CA GLY A 212 19.56 -5.40 -13.52
C GLY A 212 19.13 -6.37 -12.41
N ARG A 213 18.11 -6.03 -11.61
CA ARG A 213 17.58 -6.91 -10.53
C ARG A 213 16.14 -6.57 -10.17
N LEU A 214 15.51 -7.45 -9.40
CA LEU A 214 14.27 -7.13 -8.69
C LEU A 214 14.55 -6.09 -7.59
N GLY A 215 13.57 -5.24 -7.33
CA GLY A 215 13.56 -4.40 -6.13
C GLY A 215 13.31 -5.23 -4.87
N THR A 216 13.65 -4.69 -3.71
CA THR A 216 13.34 -5.27 -2.41
C THR A 216 12.12 -4.58 -1.79
N PRO A 217 11.36 -5.26 -0.91
CA PRO A 217 10.30 -4.62 -0.14
C PRO A 217 10.77 -3.40 0.67
N ASP A 218 12.02 -3.41 1.16
CA ASP A 218 12.59 -2.33 1.97
C ASP A 218 12.88 -1.07 1.13
N GLU A 219 13.21 -1.21 -0.17
CA GLU A 219 13.36 -0.07 -1.08
C GLU A 219 12.03 0.65 -1.29
N ILE A 220 10.93 -0.10 -1.37
CA ILE A 220 9.59 0.48 -1.46
C ILE A 220 9.17 1.11 -0.12
N ALA A 221 9.48 0.45 0.99
CA ALA A 221 9.20 0.99 2.32
C ALA A 221 9.93 2.31 2.59
N ALA A 222 11.13 2.50 2.05
CA ALA A 222 11.87 3.78 2.12
C ALA A 222 11.10 4.91 1.41
N GLY A 223 10.52 4.65 0.23
CA GLY A 223 9.64 5.59 -0.46
C GLY A 223 8.37 5.90 0.31
N ALA A 224 7.79 4.90 0.97
CA ALA A 224 6.62 5.11 1.82
C ALA A 224 6.95 5.98 3.05
N VAL A 225 8.12 5.80 3.69
CA VAL A 225 8.60 6.68 4.79
C VAL A 225 8.75 8.12 4.31
N TYR A 226 9.35 8.33 3.13
CA TYR A 226 9.48 9.66 2.53
C TYR A 226 8.10 10.33 2.35
N LEU A 227 7.14 9.62 1.76
CA LEU A 227 5.79 10.16 1.54
C LEU A 227 5.01 10.40 2.84
N ALA A 228 5.25 9.60 3.89
CA ALA A 228 4.63 9.75 5.20
C ALA A 228 5.23 10.89 6.04
N GLY A 229 6.49 11.22 5.79
CA GLY A 229 7.28 12.17 6.58
C GLY A 229 7.15 13.63 6.16
N GLU A 230 7.79 14.49 6.94
CA GLU A 230 7.82 15.94 6.72
C GLU A 230 8.70 16.36 5.52
N GLU A 231 9.55 15.46 5.02
CA GLU A 231 10.41 15.72 3.86
C GLU A 231 9.63 15.81 2.54
N SER A 232 8.38 15.38 2.53
CA SER A 232 7.48 15.41 1.36
C SER A 232 6.31 16.38 1.50
N THR A 233 6.42 17.40 2.36
CA THR A 233 5.32 18.37 2.62
C THR A 233 4.88 19.14 1.37
N PHE A 234 5.75 19.30 0.38
CA PHE A 234 5.42 19.95 -0.90
C PHE A 234 5.01 18.96 -2.00
N MET A 235 4.71 17.70 -1.62
CA MET A 235 4.34 16.63 -2.57
C MET A 235 2.92 16.13 -2.29
N THR A 236 1.99 16.45 -3.20
CA THR A 236 0.61 15.94 -3.20
C THR A 236 0.13 15.76 -4.66
N GLY A 237 -0.73 14.78 -4.92
CA GLY A 237 -1.20 14.43 -6.26
C GLY A 237 -0.13 13.81 -7.16
N ALA A 238 1.02 13.45 -6.62
CA ALA A 238 2.12 12.87 -7.38
C ALA A 238 2.07 11.35 -7.36
N ASP A 239 2.77 10.74 -8.34
CA ASP A 239 3.05 9.31 -8.37
C ASP A 239 4.55 9.07 -8.23
N LEU A 240 4.98 8.59 -7.06
CA LEU A 240 6.37 8.23 -6.80
C LEU A 240 6.68 6.86 -7.37
N LEU A 241 7.39 6.85 -8.50
CA LEU A 241 7.78 5.64 -9.19
C LEU A 241 9.10 5.08 -8.65
N ILE A 242 9.10 3.81 -8.19
CA ILE A 242 10.29 3.08 -7.74
C ILE A 242 10.30 1.73 -8.44
N ASP A 243 10.78 1.69 -9.68
CA ASP A 243 10.65 0.56 -10.60
C ASP A 243 11.97 0.06 -11.21
N GLY A 244 13.09 0.60 -10.76
CA GLY A 244 14.40 0.25 -11.30
C GLY A 244 14.59 0.60 -12.78
N GLY A 245 13.84 1.60 -13.29
CA GLY A 245 13.87 2.02 -14.67
C GLY A 245 13.04 1.15 -15.62
N TYR A 246 12.16 0.29 -15.12
CA TYR A 246 11.31 -0.57 -15.95
C TYR A 246 10.47 0.20 -16.97
N THR A 247 9.97 1.38 -16.61
CA THR A 247 9.12 2.19 -17.49
C THR A 247 9.87 3.28 -18.24
N ALA A 248 11.19 3.33 -18.14
CA ALA A 248 12.03 4.33 -18.81
C ALA A 248 12.42 3.94 -20.25
N VAL A 249 12.10 2.71 -20.67
CA VAL A 249 12.42 2.12 -21.98
C VAL A 249 11.19 1.56 -22.63
#